data_6aa80fa7e97613a98531977cd0b3cc77
#
_entry.id   6aa80fa7e97613a98531977cd0b3cc77
#
_cell.length_a   1.000
_cell.length_b   1.000
_cell.length_c   1.000
_cell.angle_alpha   90.00
_cell.angle_beta   90.00
_cell.angle_gamma   90.00
#
_symmetry.space_group_name_H-M   'P 1'
#
loop_
_entity.id
_entity.type
_entity.pdbx_description
1 polymer ?
#
loop_
_entity_poly.entity_id
_entity_poly.type
_entity_poly.pdbx_seq_one_letter_code
_entity_poly.pdbx_strand_id
1 'polypeptide(L)'
;MLGSTGSVGRQTLDVVRAYPDRFRVVALAARGNIALLAEQAREFAPEIVAYTSDDPATQAQAADLLPHALHGVAGLTAAATHPAVQTLVAATSGLIGLRPTLAAIRAGKTIALANKETLVMAGHLVMAAAREAGVDILPVDSEHSALWQSLRGEHTAEVRRLLITASGGPLRKATLEEMRAVTVEQALAHPTWRMGQKITIDSATLMNKGLEVIEAHWLFDMPYDQIEVVVHPQSIIHSMVEFVDDSIKMQASLPSMHLPIQDALSYPARWNRAATALAHPLSWADVGHLDFEAVDMARFPCLRLAYEAGRRGGTAPAVLVGADEQAVPLFLAGKIRLTDIAEMLEETLARHTVIEDPTLEDVLAACSWAQDEALRLYGEPAAARERTSE
;
A
#
# COMPACT_ATOMS: atom_id res chain seq x y z
N MET A 1 -2.11 -7.44 14.71
CA MET A 1 -1.50 -6.49 13.74
C MET A 1 -0.32 -7.16 13.06
N LEU A 2 -0.24 -7.10 11.74
CA LEU A 2 0.92 -7.50 10.94
C LEU A 2 1.67 -6.25 10.49
N GLY A 3 3.01 -6.21 10.68
CA GLY A 3 3.84 -5.05 10.35
C GLY A 3 3.91 -3.97 11.44
N SER A 4 3.87 -4.34 12.71
CA SER A 4 3.77 -3.41 13.85
C SER A 4 4.94 -2.44 13.98
N THR A 5 6.14 -2.81 13.52
CA THR A 5 7.35 -1.98 13.59
C THR A 5 7.50 -1.03 12.40
N GLY A 6 6.67 -1.17 11.36
CA GLY A 6 6.64 -0.28 10.20
C GLY A 6 6.00 1.07 10.51
N SER A 7 6.00 1.98 9.52
CA SER A 7 5.44 3.34 9.70
C SER A 7 3.95 3.31 10.06
N VAL A 8 3.13 2.58 9.31
CA VAL A 8 1.68 2.42 9.58
C VAL A 8 1.45 1.68 10.89
N GLY A 9 2.22 0.60 11.15
CA GLY A 9 2.09 -0.16 12.40
C GLY A 9 2.34 0.68 13.65
N ARG A 10 3.38 1.51 13.65
CA ARG A 10 3.68 2.42 14.77
C ARG A 10 2.55 3.44 14.96
N GLN A 11 2.08 4.07 13.90
CA GLN A 11 0.96 5.01 13.96
C GLN A 11 -0.35 4.32 14.38
N THR A 12 -0.53 3.03 14.05
CA THR A 12 -1.66 2.24 14.58
C THR A 12 -1.55 2.07 16.09
N LEU A 13 -0.35 1.78 16.61
CA LEU A 13 -0.14 1.69 18.06
C LEU A 13 -0.32 3.04 18.76
N ASP A 14 -0.01 4.16 18.10
CA ASP A 14 -0.31 5.51 18.63
C ASP A 14 -1.84 5.72 18.76
N VAL A 15 -2.61 5.27 17.78
CA VAL A 15 -4.08 5.27 17.86
C VAL A 15 -4.57 4.39 19.01
N VAL A 16 -4.00 3.19 19.19
CA VAL A 16 -4.34 2.29 20.30
C VAL A 16 -4.04 2.96 21.64
N ARG A 17 -2.89 3.60 21.81
CA ARG A 17 -2.52 4.36 23.03
C ARG A 17 -3.47 5.53 23.32
N ALA A 18 -3.97 6.19 22.27
CA ALA A 18 -4.91 7.30 22.42
C ALA A 18 -6.30 6.86 22.92
N TYR A 19 -6.64 5.59 22.76
CA TYR A 19 -7.95 5.02 23.14
C TYR A 19 -7.78 3.68 23.90
N PRO A 20 -7.13 3.67 25.08
CA PRO A 20 -6.75 2.43 25.79
C PRO A 20 -7.96 1.58 26.20
N ASP A 21 -9.12 2.21 26.46
CA ASP A 21 -10.33 1.51 26.86
C ASP A 21 -11.10 0.89 25.66
N ARG A 22 -10.64 1.12 24.43
CA ARG A 22 -11.29 0.66 23.21
C ARG A 22 -10.59 -0.52 22.56
N PHE A 23 -9.31 -0.74 22.86
CA PHE A 23 -8.49 -1.72 22.18
C PHE A 23 -7.75 -2.64 23.14
N ARG A 24 -7.58 -3.88 22.68
CA ARG A 24 -6.61 -4.82 23.21
C ARG A 24 -5.76 -5.34 22.06
N VAL A 25 -4.45 -5.20 22.15
CA VAL A 25 -3.52 -5.76 21.19
C VAL A 25 -3.33 -7.24 21.49
N VAL A 26 -3.90 -8.12 20.66
CA VAL A 26 -3.84 -9.58 20.82
C VAL A 26 -2.62 -10.18 20.16
N ALA A 27 -2.23 -9.64 18.99
CA ALA A 27 -1.15 -10.19 18.20
C ALA A 27 -0.29 -9.06 17.59
N LEU A 28 1.03 -9.22 17.64
CA LEU A 28 2.00 -8.33 17.00
C LEU A 28 2.91 -9.14 16.09
N ALA A 29 3.14 -8.64 14.89
CA ALA A 29 4.11 -9.25 13.98
C ALA A 29 4.93 -8.19 13.24
N ALA A 30 6.20 -8.52 12.98
CA ALA A 30 7.14 -7.69 12.23
C ALA A 30 8.01 -8.51 11.28
N ARG A 31 8.78 -7.86 10.39
CA ARG A 31 9.76 -8.57 9.57
C ARG A 31 11.02 -8.88 10.38
N GLY A 32 11.79 -7.87 10.78
CA GLY A 32 13.11 -8.08 11.35
C GLY A 32 13.55 -7.04 12.39
N ASN A 33 12.75 -6.02 12.68
CA ASN A 33 13.07 -5.11 13.79
C ASN A 33 12.63 -5.71 15.13
N ILE A 34 13.41 -6.71 15.56
CA ILE A 34 13.10 -7.51 16.76
C ILE A 34 13.18 -6.67 18.04
N ALA A 35 14.12 -5.73 18.14
CA ALA A 35 14.25 -4.87 19.31
C ALA A 35 12.97 -4.06 19.55
N LEU A 36 12.46 -3.37 18.51
CA LEU A 36 11.23 -2.62 18.61
C LEU A 36 10.00 -3.53 18.81
N LEU A 37 9.97 -4.71 18.18
CA LEU A 37 8.91 -5.70 18.39
C LEU A 37 8.86 -6.17 19.86
N ALA A 38 10.02 -6.38 20.49
CA ALA A 38 10.13 -6.76 21.89
C ALA A 38 9.68 -5.63 22.84
N GLU A 39 9.98 -4.38 22.50
CA GLU A 39 9.47 -3.20 23.23
C GLU A 39 7.93 -3.14 23.16
N GLN A 40 7.37 -3.28 21.97
CA GLN A 40 5.94 -3.31 21.74
C GLN A 40 5.27 -4.49 22.46
N ALA A 41 5.90 -5.68 22.46
CA ALA A 41 5.40 -6.85 23.17
C ALA A 41 5.38 -6.64 24.69
N ARG A 42 6.39 -5.97 25.25
CA ARG A 42 6.40 -5.62 26.69
C ARG A 42 5.31 -4.60 27.05
N GLU A 43 5.08 -3.62 26.18
CA GLU A 43 4.08 -2.55 26.41
C GLU A 43 2.65 -3.09 26.33
N PHE A 44 2.34 -3.85 25.27
CA PHE A 44 0.96 -4.26 24.96
C PHE A 44 0.61 -5.67 25.45
N ALA A 45 1.59 -6.45 25.92
CA ALA A 45 1.43 -7.82 26.41
C ALA A 45 0.53 -8.71 25.51
N PRO A 46 0.84 -8.83 24.18
CA PRO A 46 0.03 -9.60 23.26
C PRO A 46 0.09 -11.10 23.61
N GLU A 47 -0.96 -11.84 23.23
CA GLU A 47 -1.01 -13.30 23.40
C GLU A 47 -0.09 -14.03 22.41
N ILE A 48 0.21 -13.40 21.26
CA ILE A 48 1.02 -13.99 20.21
C ILE A 48 1.93 -12.93 19.56
N VAL A 49 3.19 -13.29 19.34
CA VAL A 49 4.18 -12.49 18.63
C VAL A 49 4.75 -13.30 17.48
N ALA A 50 4.97 -12.68 16.31
CA ALA A 50 5.55 -13.36 15.16
C ALA A 50 6.58 -12.47 14.42
N TYR A 51 7.52 -13.09 13.73
CA TYR A 51 8.47 -12.39 12.84
C TYR A 51 8.77 -13.21 11.59
N THR A 52 9.34 -12.59 10.54
CA THR A 52 9.49 -13.26 9.24
C THR A 52 10.89 -13.18 8.64
N SER A 53 11.85 -12.55 9.29
CA SER A 53 13.22 -12.49 8.77
C SER A 53 13.92 -13.84 8.86
N ASP A 54 14.52 -14.27 7.75
CA ASP A 54 15.37 -15.46 7.67
C ASP A 54 16.85 -15.15 7.94
N ASP A 55 17.18 -13.88 8.20
CA ASP A 55 18.54 -13.49 8.56
C ASP A 55 18.97 -14.10 9.90
N PRO A 56 20.09 -14.85 9.95
CA PRO A 56 20.54 -15.55 11.15
C PRO A 56 20.76 -14.66 12.39
N ALA A 57 21.23 -13.41 12.18
CA ALA A 57 21.43 -12.48 13.29
C ALA A 57 20.08 -12.01 13.87
N THR A 58 19.10 -11.78 13.00
CA THR A 58 17.72 -11.45 13.40
C THR A 58 17.06 -12.62 14.15
N GLN A 59 17.26 -13.86 13.71
CA GLN A 59 16.73 -15.05 14.38
C GLN A 59 17.36 -15.24 15.76
N ALA A 60 18.69 -15.05 15.87
CA ALA A 60 19.39 -15.11 17.16
C ALA A 60 18.87 -14.03 18.14
N GLN A 61 18.66 -12.80 17.66
CA GLN A 61 18.07 -11.74 18.47
C GLN A 61 16.62 -12.06 18.89
N ALA A 62 15.82 -12.68 18.01
CA ALA A 62 14.46 -13.09 18.33
C ALA A 62 14.46 -14.20 19.40
N ALA A 63 15.38 -15.17 19.31
CA ALA A 63 15.50 -16.22 20.33
C ALA A 63 15.85 -15.67 21.73
N ASP A 64 16.64 -14.59 21.80
CA ASP A 64 17.00 -13.91 23.03
C ASP A 64 15.87 -13.03 23.60
N LEU A 65 15.31 -12.14 22.79
CA LEU A 65 14.38 -11.12 23.24
C LEU A 65 12.90 -11.57 23.25
N LEU A 66 12.55 -12.54 22.42
CA LEU A 66 11.20 -13.03 22.15
C LEU A 66 11.18 -14.56 21.99
N PRO A 67 11.58 -15.35 23.01
CA PRO A 67 11.83 -16.79 22.89
C PRO A 67 10.58 -17.61 22.50
N HIS A 68 9.38 -17.03 22.61
CA HIS A 68 8.12 -17.67 22.22
C HIS A 68 7.52 -17.12 20.93
N ALA A 69 8.24 -16.23 20.22
CA ALA A 69 7.75 -15.69 18.96
C ALA A 69 7.73 -16.76 17.86
N LEU A 70 6.66 -16.75 17.08
CA LEU A 70 6.51 -17.62 15.93
C LEU A 70 7.28 -17.07 14.74
N HIS A 71 7.80 -17.95 13.90
CA HIS A 71 8.58 -17.56 12.73
C HIS A 71 7.84 -17.82 11.40
N GLY A 72 8.12 -16.99 10.41
CA GLY A 72 7.72 -17.16 9.03
C GLY A 72 6.23 -16.88 8.76
N VAL A 73 5.77 -17.22 7.55
CA VAL A 73 4.38 -17.02 7.10
C VAL A 73 3.38 -17.78 7.96
N ALA A 74 3.76 -18.96 8.47
CA ALA A 74 2.93 -19.72 9.41
C ALA A 74 2.69 -18.92 10.70
N GLY A 75 3.72 -18.27 11.24
CA GLY A 75 3.62 -17.39 12.41
C GLY A 75 2.71 -16.18 12.14
N LEU A 76 2.84 -15.53 10.97
CA LEU A 76 1.93 -14.45 10.58
C LEU A 76 0.49 -14.92 10.49
N THR A 77 0.27 -16.09 9.89
CA THR A 77 -1.08 -16.67 9.74
C THR A 77 -1.69 -16.98 11.12
N ALA A 78 -0.92 -17.59 12.02
CA ALA A 78 -1.37 -17.86 13.39
C ALA A 78 -1.73 -16.55 14.13
N ALA A 79 -0.92 -15.50 14.00
CA ALA A 79 -1.18 -14.18 14.55
C ALA A 79 -2.46 -13.54 13.95
N ALA A 80 -2.68 -13.68 12.63
CA ALA A 80 -3.82 -13.13 11.93
C ALA A 80 -5.15 -13.83 12.25
N THR A 81 -5.10 -15.15 12.48
CA THR A 81 -6.29 -16.01 12.71
C THR A 81 -6.55 -16.31 14.17
N HIS A 82 -5.77 -15.76 15.10
CA HIS A 82 -5.93 -16.02 16.52
C HIS A 82 -7.39 -15.79 16.97
N PRO A 83 -8.00 -16.71 17.76
CA PRO A 83 -9.45 -16.64 18.10
C PRO A 83 -9.87 -15.31 18.73
N ALA A 84 -9.03 -14.71 19.56
CA ALA A 84 -9.31 -13.45 20.23
C ALA A 84 -9.17 -12.20 19.33
N VAL A 85 -8.63 -12.34 18.11
CA VAL A 85 -8.55 -11.25 17.14
C VAL A 85 -9.93 -11.01 16.50
N GLN A 86 -10.42 -9.79 16.56
CA GLN A 86 -11.64 -9.33 15.88
C GLN A 86 -11.29 -8.57 14.59
N THR A 87 -10.32 -7.66 14.68
CA THR A 87 -9.86 -6.86 13.56
C THR A 87 -8.38 -7.12 13.30
N LEU A 88 -8.02 -7.43 12.07
CA LEU A 88 -6.65 -7.54 11.62
C LEU A 88 -6.22 -6.23 10.95
N VAL A 89 -5.22 -5.55 11.50
CA VAL A 89 -4.51 -4.49 10.77
C VAL A 89 -3.41 -5.14 9.92
N ALA A 90 -3.59 -5.15 8.61
CA ALA A 90 -2.66 -5.70 7.63
C ALA A 90 -1.74 -4.58 7.09
N ALA A 91 -0.60 -4.37 7.75
CA ALA A 91 0.36 -3.31 7.45
C ALA A 91 1.77 -3.85 7.09
N THR A 92 1.83 -5.06 6.55
CA THR A 92 3.03 -5.58 5.88
C THR A 92 3.20 -4.92 4.52
N SER A 93 4.38 -4.97 3.93
CA SER A 93 4.63 -4.59 2.52
C SER A 93 4.82 -5.83 1.66
N GLY A 94 4.44 -5.74 0.40
CA GLY A 94 4.61 -6.80 -0.60
C GLY A 94 3.75 -8.04 -0.36
N LEU A 95 4.18 -9.15 -0.95
CA LEU A 95 3.48 -10.43 -1.01
C LEU A 95 3.17 -11.09 0.33
N ILE A 96 4.01 -10.86 1.34
CA ILE A 96 4.00 -11.67 2.57
C ILE A 96 2.68 -11.55 3.35
N GLY A 97 1.95 -10.45 3.15
CA GLY A 97 0.66 -10.18 3.79
C GLY A 97 -0.53 -10.92 3.17
N LEU A 98 -0.44 -11.38 1.92
CA LEU A 98 -1.59 -11.89 1.17
C LEU A 98 -2.18 -13.17 1.80
N ARG A 99 -1.36 -14.21 2.03
CA ARG A 99 -1.83 -15.46 2.65
C ARG A 99 -2.42 -15.26 4.05
N PRO A 100 -1.75 -14.56 5.00
CA PRO A 100 -2.31 -14.28 6.32
C PRO A 100 -3.61 -13.47 6.26
N THR A 101 -3.72 -12.50 5.34
CA THR A 101 -4.94 -11.69 5.18
C THR A 101 -6.11 -12.55 4.70
N LEU A 102 -5.92 -13.38 3.67
CA LEU A 102 -6.95 -14.31 3.21
C LEU A 102 -7.37 -15.31 4.30
N ALA A 103 -6.40 -15.81 5.08
CA ALA A 103 -6.71 -16.70 6.20
C ALA A 103 -7.55 -15.99 7.27
N ALA A 104 -7.24 -14.73 7.60
CA ALA A 104 -8.00 -13.92 8.55
C ALA A 104 -9.43 -13.66 8.05
N ILE A 105 -9.62 -13.33 6.77
CA ILE A 105 -10.94 -13.16 6.15
C ILE A 105 -11.77 -14.44 6.32
N ARG A 106 -11.22 -15.60 5.95
CA ARG A 106 -11.89 -16.90 6.09
C ARG A 106 -12.17 -17.27 7.55
N ALA A 107 -11.40 -16.73 8.49
CA ALA A 107 -11.64 -16.86 9.92
C ALA A 107 -12.64 -15.81 10.48
N GLY A 108 -13.33 -15.06 9.61
CA GLY A 108 -14.36 -14.08 9.99
C GLY A 108 -13.81 -12.82 10.65
N LYS A 109 -12.56 -12.43 10.34
CA LYS A 109 -11.95 -11.21 10.91
C LYS A 109 -12.18 -10.01 9.98
N THR A 110 -12.60 -8.87 10.55
CA THR A 110 -12.57 -7.59 9.86
C THR A 110 -11.12 -7.20 9.51
N ILE A 111 -10.89 -6.67 8.32
CA ILE A 111 -9.56 -6.29 7.85
C ILE A 111 -9.44 -4.77 7.76
N ALA A 112 -8.54 -4.16 8.52
CA ALA A 112 -8.05 -2.80 8.30
C ALA A 112 -6.82 -2.91 7.38
N LEU A 113 -7.02 -2.67 6.09
CA LEU A 113 -6.05 -2.97 5.03
C LEU A 113 -5.18 -1.77 4.70
N ALA A 114 -3.88 -1.88 4.98
CA ALA A 114 -2.85 -0.93 4.57
C ALA A 114 -1.87 -1.52 3.52
N ASN A 115 -1.86 -2.84 3.36
CA ASN A 115 -1.08 -3.54 2.34
C ASN A 115 -1.87 -3.55 1.02
N LYS A 116 -1.67 -2.52 0.20
CA LYS A 116 -2.39 -2.38 -1.08
C LYS A 116 -2.08 -3.50 -2.07
N GLU A 117 -0.86 -4.05 -2.03
CA GLU A 117 -0.43 -5.12 -2.91
C GLU A 117 -1.32 -6.36 -2.78
N THR A 118 -1.93 -6.58 -1.62
CA THR A 118 -2.91 -7.66 -1.40
C THR A 118 -4.10 -7.55 -2.35
N LEU A 119 -4.70 -6.36 -2.51
CA LEU A 119 -5.80 -6.14 -3.45
C LEU A 119 -5.32 -6.00 -4.89
N VAL A 120 -4.19 -5.36 -5.10
CA VAL A 120 -3.63 -5.20 -6.45
C VAL A 120 -3.41 -6.56 -7.11
N MET A 121 -2.76 -7.49 -6.41
CA MET A 121 -2.42 -8.81 -6.96
C MET A 121 -3.58 -9.80 -6.98
N ALA A 122 -4.41 -9.78 -5.94
CA ALA A 122 -5.40 -10.83 -5.70
C ALA A 122 -6.78 -10.28 -5.30
N GLY A 123 -7.15 -9.09 -5.77
CA GLY A 123 -8.41 -8.43 -5.39
C GLY A 123 -9.65 -9.29 -5.66
N HIS A 124 -9.68 -10.02 -6.77
CA HIS A 124 -10.77 -10.97 -7.08
C HIS A 124 -10.93 -12.04 -5.99
N LEU A 125 -9.82 -12.62 -5.49
CA LEU A 125 -9.85 -13.63 -4.42
C LEU A 125 -10.19 -13.03 -3.06
N VAL A 126 -9.61 -11.87 -2.75
CA VAL A 126 -9.79 -11.18 -1.47
C VAL A 126 -11.24 -10.70 -1.31
N MET A 127 -11.78 -10.02 -2.33
CA MET A 127 -13.15 -9.49 -2.27
C MET A 127 -14.20 -10.60 -2.36
N ALA A 128 -13.95 -11.69 -3.09
CA ALA A 128 -14.82 -12.85 -3.09
C ALA A 128 -14.85 -13.52 -1.70
N ALA A 129 -13.67 -13.75 -1.09
CA ALA A 129 -13.58 -14.33 0.25
C ALA A 129 -14.25 -13.44 1.32
N ALA A 130 -14.08 -12.11 1.22
CA ALA A 130 -14.70 -11.16 2.15
C ALA A 130 -16.24 -11.20 2.06
N ARG A 131 -16.80 -11.23 0.83
CA ARG A 131 -18.26 -11.38 0.62
C ARG A 131 -18.78 -12.72 1.16
N GLU A 132 -18.07 -13.82 0.90
CA GLU A 132 -18.45 -15.15 1.39
C GLU A 132 -18.44 -15.22 2.92
N ALA A 133 -17.41 -14.65 3.56
CA ALA A 133 -17.28 -14.62 5.02
C ALA A 133 -18.15 -13.54 5.70
N GLY A 134 -18.72 -12.60 4.94
CA GLY A 134 -19.51 -11.48 5.48
C GLY A 134 -18.68 -10.53 6.32
N VAL A 135 -17.41 -10.30 5.95
CA VAL A 135 -16.49 -9.40 6.67
C VAL A 135 -16.15 -8.15 5.87
N ASP A 136 -15.91 -7.04 6.57
CA ASP A 136 -15.53 -5.78 5.96
C ASP A 136 -14.02 -5.73 5.67
N ILE A 137 -13.67 -5.15 4.51
CA ILE A 137 -12.33 -4.69 4.17
C ILE A 137 -12.32 -3.16 4.29
N LEU A 138 -11.72 -2.65 5.36
CA LEU A 138 -11.69 -1.23 5.69
C LEU A 138 -10.36 -0.61 5.21
N PRO A 139 -10.38 0.40 4.33
CA PRO A 139 -9.17 0.97 3.79
C PRO A 139 -8.41 1.79 4.84
N VAL A 140 -7.11 1.58 4.91
CA VAL A 140 -6.17 2.37 5.72
C VAL A 140 -5.36 3.32 4.84
N ASP A 141 -5.19 3.02 3.55
CA ASP A 141 -4.56 3.96 2.62
C ASP A 141 -5.35 5.27 2.59
N SER A 142 -4.65 6.42 2.60
CA SER A 142 -5.29 7.73 2.87
C SER A 142 -6.32 8.10 1.81
N GLU A 143 -6.03 7.83 0.55
CA GLU A 143 -6.89 8.12 -0.58
C GLU A 143 -8.16 7.26 -0.56
N HIS A 144 -8.00 5.96 -0.30
CA HIS A 144 -9.11 5.01 -0.23
C HIS A 144 -9.97 5.25 1.02
N SER A 145 -9.36 5.59 2.15
CA SER A 145 -10.08 6.04 3.34
C SER A 145 -10.91 7.31 3.05
N ALA A 146 -10.36 8.24 2.27
CA ALA A 146 -11.08 9.46 1.87
C ALA A 146 -12.28 9.15 0.97
N LEU A 147 -12.12 8.26 -0.03
CA LEU A 147 -13.21 7.77 -0.87
C LEU A 147 -14.27 7.05 -0.04
N TRP A 148 -13.85 6.12 0.84
CA TRP A 148 -14.74 5.41 1.76
C TRP A 148 -15.57 6.35 2.61
N GLN A 149 -14.95 7.38 3.20
CA GLN A 149 -15.64 8.39 4.00
C GLN A 149 -16.63 9.24 3.19
N SER A 150 -16.29 9.55 1.93
CA SER A 150 -17.11 10.35 1.04
C SER A 150 -18.30 9.57 0.48
N LEU A 151 -18.18 8.26 0.36
CA LEU A 151 -19.22 7.35 -0.12
C LEU A 151 -20.23 6.92 0.97
N ARG A 152 -19.94 7.21 2.24
CA ARG A 152 -20.86 6.84 3.34
C ARG A 152 -22.25 7.47 3.17
N GLY A 153 -23.26 6.60 3.07
CA GLY A 153 -24.66 7.02 2.91
C GLY A 153 -25.05 7.35 1.47
N GLU A 154 -24.16 7.14 0.51
CA GLU A 154 -24.40 7.34 -0.91
C GLU A 154 -24.70 6.00 -1.62
N HIS A 155 -25.33 6.07 -2.76
CA HIS A 155 -25.58 4.91 -3.63
C HIS A 155 -24.53 4.86 -4.73
N THR A 156 -23.88 3.72 -4.90
CA THR A 156 -22.82 3.53 -5.92
C THR A 156 -23.31 3.84 -7.33
N ALA A 157 -24.59 3.58 -7.63
CA ALA A 157 -25.21 3.91 -8.93
C ALA A 157 -25.27 5.43 -9.23
N GLU A 158 -25.12 6.27 -8.22
CA GLU A 158 -25.11 7.73 -8.34
C GLU A 158 -23.70 8.31 -8.48
N VAL A 159 -22.68 7.46 -8.39
CA VAL A 159 -21.28 7.85 -8.55
C VAL A 159 -20.94 7.90 -10.03
N ARG A 160 -20.47 9.07 -10.51
CA ARG A 160 -19.96 9.23 -11.87
C ARG A 160 -18.52 8.73 -11.98
N ARG A 161 -17.66 9.15 -11.06
CA ARG A 161 -16.26 8.75 -11.00
C ARG A 161 -15.61 8.99 -9.63
N LEU A 162 -14.54 8.27 -9.39
CA LEU A 162 -13.62 8.50 -8.27
C LEU A 162 -12.44 9.34 -8.72
N LEU A 163 -12.06 10.35 -7.94
CA LEU A 163 -10.93 11.22 -8.19
C LEU A 163 -9.88 10.98 -7.09
N ILE A 164 -8.84 10.22 -7.42
CA ILE A 164 -7.75 9.91 -6.49
C ILE A 164 -6.71 11.03 -6.58
N THR A 165 -6.45 11.71 -5.46
CA THR A 165 -5.43 12.76 -5.44
C THR A 165 -4.02 12.17 -5.31
N ALA A 166 -3.05 12.83 -5.90
CA ALA A 166 -1.63 12.51 -5.80
C ALA A 166 -0.84 13.75 -5.39
N SER A 167 0.15 13.63 -4.50
CA SER A 167 1.09 14.74 -4.24
C SER A 167 1.90 15.12 -5.48
N GLY A 168 1.99 14.21 -6.44
CA GLY A 168 2.84 14.30 -7.63
C GLY A 168 4.30 13.91 -7.36
N GLY A 169 4.65 13.59 -6.12
CA GLY A 169 5.98 13.16 -5.72
C GLY A 169 7.06 14.25 -5.84
N PRO A 170 8.32 13.91 -5.56
CA PRO A 170 9.44 14.86 -5.57
C PRO A 170 9.77 15.38 -6.98
N LEU A 171 9.38 14.65 -8.03
CA LEU A 171 9.74 14.96 -9.42
C LEU A 171 8.58 15.56 -10.22
N ARG A 172 7.52 16.01 -9.57
CA ARG A 172 6.33 16.57 -10.21
C ARG A 172 6.61 17.63 -11.28
N LYS A 173 7.60 18.49 -11.04
CA LYS A 173 7.98 19.58 -11.96
C LYS A 173 9.19 19.26 -12.84
N ALA A 174 9.84 18.09 -12.64
CA ALA A 174 11.02 17.71 -13.40
C ALA A 174 10.68 17.42 -14.87
N THR A 175 11.53 17.84 -15.78
CA THR A 175 11.50 17.42 -17.18
C THR A 175 11.92 15.95 -17.31
N LEU A 176 11.61 15.31 -18.42
CA LEU A 176 12.04 13.94 -18.68
C LEU A 176 13.57 13.79 -18.69
N GLU A 177 14.30 14.82 -19.16
CA GLU A 177 15.77 14.85 -19.14
C GLU A 177 16.30 14.90 -17.70
N GLU A 178 15.73 15.75 -16.85
CA GLU A 178 16.08 15.80 -15.42
C GLU A 178 15.76 14.48 -14.71
N MET A 179 14.62 13.84 -15.04
CA MET A 179 14.26 12.53 -14.45
C MET A 179 15.25 11.43 -14.83
N ARG A 180 15.87 11.49 -16.03
CA ARG A 180 16.92 10.53 -16.43
C ARG A 180 18.20 10.66 -15.62
N ALA A 181 18.49 11.87 -15.13
CA ALA A 181 19.71 12.19 -14.39
C ALA A 181 19.50 12.23 -12.86
N VAL A 182 18.28 11.93 -12.37
CA VAL A 182 17.95 12.05 -10.95
C VAL A 182 18.74 11.07 -10.10
N THR A 183 19.26 11.55 -8.96
CA THR A 183 19.94 10.70 -7.98
C THR A 183 18.94 10.03 -7.04
N VAL A 184 19.39 8.99 -6.32
CA VAL A 184 18.60 8.30 -5.30
C VAL A 184 18.13 9.28 -4.23
N GLU A 185 19.02 10.18 -3.77
CA GLU A 185 18.73 11.18 -2.74
C GLU A 185 17.64 12.14 -3.19
N GLN A 186 17.69 12.59 -4.45
CA GLN A 186 16.67 13.47 -5.02
C GLN A 186 15.32 12.79 -5.15
N ALA A 187 15.30 11.53 -5.59
CA ALA A 187 14.08 10.73 -5.69
C ALA A 187 13.46 10.41 -4.32
N LEU A 188 14.28 10.31 -3.26
CA LEU A 188 13.82 10.08 -1.88
C LEU A 188 13.38 11.37 -1.17
N ALA A 189 13.61 12.56 -1.72
CA ALA A 189 13.28 13.84 -1.11
C ALA A 189 11.80 14.22 -1.31
N HIS A 190 10.88 13.41 -0.75
CA HIS A 190 9.43 13.68 -0.86
C HIS A 190 9.05 14.96 -0.10
N PRO A 191 8.33 15.92 -0.74
CA PRO A 191 8.09 17.24 -0.15
C PRO A 191 7.12 17.24 1.03
N THR A 192 6.17 16.31 1.10
CA THR A 192 5.05 16.33 2.06
C THR A 192 5.09 15.15 3.02
N TRP A 193 5.36 13.93 2.53
CA TRP A 193 5.25 12.70 3.30
C TRP A 193 6.62 12.15 3.72
N ARG A 194 6.71 11.66 4.97
CA ARG A 194 7.85 10.88 5.46
C ARG A 194 7.49 9.40 5.42
N MET A 195 7.99 8.70 4.43
CA MET A 195 7.63 7.32 4.13
C MET A 195 8.87 6.42 4.06
N GLY A 196 8.67 5.11 3.91
CA GLY A 196 9.72 4.17 3.59
C GLY A 196 10.30 4.40 2.18
N GLN A 197 11.52 3.92 1.94
CA GLN A 197 12.22 4.14 0.66
C GLN A 197 11.42 3.62 -0.54
N LYS A 198 10.88 2.39 -0.47
CA LYS A 198 10.13 1.77 -1.57
C LYS A 198 8.96 2.66 -2.00
N ILE A 199 8.04 2.99 -1.10
CA ILE A 199 6.87 3.80 -1.42
C ILE A 199 7.22 5.24 -1.83
N THR A 200 8.39 5.76 -1.40
CA THR A 200 8.87 7.08 -1.84
C THR A 200 9.29 7.06 -3.31
N ILE A 201 9.96 5.99 -3.76
CA ILE A 201 10.29 5.81 -5.18
C ILE A 201 9.02 5.56 -6.01
N ASP A 202 8.07 4.76 -5.50
CA ASP A 202 6.76 4.57 -6.15
C ASP A 202 5.99 5.90 -6.29
N SER A 203 6.12 6.79 -5.31
CA SER A 203 5.56 8.14 -5.42
C SER A 203 6.29 8.98 -6.48
N ALA A 204 7.62 8.87 -6.57
CA ALA A 204 8.42 9.60 -7.54
C ALA A 204 8.13 9.18 -9.00
N THR A 205 7.74 7.93 -9.22
CA THR A 205 7.37 7.35 -10.52
C THR A 205 5.86 7.38 -10.80
N LEU A 206 5.04 7.77 -9.83
CA LEU A 206 3.58 7.58 -9.77
C LEU A 206 3.14 6.10 -9.84
N MET A 207 4.04 5.15 -9.61
CA MET A 207 3.69 3.73 -9.47
C MET A 207 2.75 3.52 -8.27
N ASN A 208 3.03 4.15 -7.12
CA ASN A 208 2.14 4.11 -5.95
C ASN A 208 0.70 4.48 -6.34
N LYS A 209 0.52 5.54 -7.11
CA LYS A 209 -0.79 5.97 -7.57
C LYS A 209 -1.43 4.98 -8.54
N GLY A 210 -0.62 4.31 -9.36
CA GLY A 210 -1.07 3.23 -10.23
C GLY A 210 -1.60 2.02 -9.43
N LEU A 211 -0.90 1.61 -8.38
CA LEU A 211 -1.36 0.56 -7.47
C LEU A 211 -2.67 0.95 -6.76
N GLU A 212 -2.78 2.21 -6.36
CA GLU A 212 -3.99 2.75 -5.73
C GLU A 212 -5.21 2.78 -6.67
N VAL A 213 -5.03 2.99 -7.96
CA VAL A 213 -6.11 2.86 -8.95
C VAL A 213 -6.65 1.44 -8.99
N ILE A 214 -5.76 0.43 -8.98
CA ILE A 214 -6.18 -0.98 -8.96
C ILE A 214 -6.84 -1.33 -7.62
N GLU A 215 -6.32 -0.83 -6.51
CA GLU A 215 -6.93 -1.02 -5.19
C GLU A 215 -8.35 -0.40 -5.14
N ALA A 216 -8.54 0.81 -5.66
CA ALA A 216 -9.84 1.48 -5.72
C ALA A 216 -10.84 0.72 -6.57
N HIS A 217 -10.42 0.15 -7.71
CA HIS A 217 -11.26 -0.71 -8.53
C HIS A 217 -11.87 -1.86 -7.69
N TRP A 218 -11.04 -2.56 -6.92
CA TRP A 218 -11.50 -3.68 -6.11
C TRP A 218 -12.32 -3.28 -4.88
N LEU A 219 -11.90 -2.23 -4.16
CA LEU A 219 -12.58 -1.80 -2.94
C LEU A 219 -13.98 -1.24 -3.20
N PHE A 220 -14.15 -0.50 -4.30
CA PHE A 220 -15.38 0.25 -4.58
C PHE A 220 -16.18 -0.31 -5.75
N ASP A 221 -15.73 -1.41 -6.35
CA ASP A 221 -16.36 -2.05 -7.53
C ASP A 221 -16.55 -1.06 -8.70
N MET A 222 -15.57 -0.18 -8.91
CA MET A 222 -15.60 0.87 -9.92
C MET A 222 -14.79 0.48 -11.16
N PRO A 223 -15.33 0.66 -12.39
CA PRO A 223 -14.56 0.45 -13.62
C PRO A 223 -13.36 1.40 -13.69
N TYR A 224 -12.25 0.95 -14.29
CA TYR A 224 -11.03 1.75 -14.44
C TYR A 224 -11.26 3.09 -15.15
N ASP A 225 -12.22 3.16 -16.08
CA ASP A 225 -12.56 4.38 -16.82
C ASP A 225 -13.33 5.40 -15.97
N GLN A 226 -13.79 5.00 -14.79
CA GLN A 226 -14.42 5.87 -13.78
C GLN A 226 -13.50 6.14 -12.59
N ILE A 227 -12.22 5.83 -12.69
CA ILE A 227 -11.20 6.16 -11.69
C ILE A 227 -10.18 7.06 -12.35
N GLU A 228 -10.09 8.31 -11.90
CA GLU A 228 -9.18 9.33 -12.43
C GLU A 228 -8.18 9.75 -11.37
N VAL A 229 -6.96 10.04 -11.80
CA VAL A 229 -5.90 10.59 -10.92
C VAL A 229 -5.71 12.07 -11.21
N VAL A 230 -5.71 12.87 -10.14
CA VAL A 230 -5.44 14.31 -10.18
C VAL A 230 -4.29 14.67 -9.23
N VAL A 231 -3.35 15.48 -9.68
CA VAL A 231 -2.25 15.93 -8.83
C VAL A 231 -2.73 17.08 -7.94
N HIS A 232 -2.55 16.92 -6.62
CA HIS A 232 -2.85 17.92 -5.59
C HIS A 232 -1.65 18.02 -4.63
N PRO A 233 -0.72 18.96 -4.90
CA PRO A 233 0.59 19.01 -4.22
C PRO A 233 0.52 19.21 -2.72
N GLN A 234 -0.47 19.96 -2.23
CA GLN A 234 -0.62 20.25 -0.81
C GLN A 234 -1.08 19.03 0.00
N SER A 235 -1.66 18.00 -0.65
CA SER A 235 -2.18 16.79 -0.01
C SER A 235 -3.15 17.08 1.16
N ILE A 236 -3.95 18.14 1.05
CA ILE A 236 -5.00 18.49 2.01
C ILE A 236 -6.30 17.76 1.68
N ILE A 237 -6.66 17.71 0.39
CA ILE A 237 -7.74 16.88 -0.13
C ILE A 237 -7.14 15.50 -0.44
N HIS A 238 -7.63 14.47 0.26
CA HIS A 238 -7.06 13.12 0.11
C HIS A 238 -7.69 12.30 -1.01
N SER A 239 -8.93 12.54 -1.38
CA SER A 239 -9.62 12.09 -2.60
C SER A 239 -11.02 12.68 -2.67
N MET A 240 -11.68 12.52 -3.83
CA MET A 240 -12.98 13.08 -4.12
C MET A 240 -13.87 12.06 -4.83
N VAL A 241 -15.18 12.18 -4.66
CA VAL A 241 -16.20 11.42 -5.38
C VAL A 241 -17.08 12.43 -6.14
N GLU A 242 -17.16 12.27 -7.45
CA GLU A 242 -18.04 13.04 -8.32
C GLU A 242 -19.32 12.22 -8.59
N PHE A 243 -20.48 12.85 -8.42
CA PHE A 243 -21.78 12.24 -8.61
C PHE A 243 -22.40 12.59 -9.96
N VAL A 244 -23.46 11.89 -10.33
CA VAL A 244 -24.16 12.08 -11.62
C VAL A 244 -24.84 13.45 -11.77
N ASP A 245 -25.05 14.16 -10.68
CA ASP A 245 -25.60 15.52 -10.62
C ASP A 245 -24.54 16.64 -10.66
N ASP A 246 -23.28 16.28 -10.98
CA ASP A 246 -22.10 17.14 -11.00
C ASP A 246 -21.62 17.62 -9.62
N SER A 247 -22.22 17.18 -8.52
CA SER A 247 -21.72 17.46 -7.18
C SER A 247 -20.47 16.64 -6.85
N ILE A 248 -19.60 17.21 -5.98
CA ILE A 248 -18.37 16.54 -5.54
C ILE A 248 -18.32 16.51 -4.02
N LYS A 249 -18.14 15.32 -3.45
CA LYS A 249 -17.77 15.15 -2.05
C LYS A 249 -16.29 14.87 -1.93
N MET A 250 -15.65 15.40 -0.88
CA MET A 250 -14.23 15.23 -0.64
C MET A 250 -13.93 15.12 0.84
N GLN A 251 -12.88 14.38 1.18
CA GLN A 251 -12.36 14.37 2.53
C GLN A 251 -11.07 15.20 2.59
N ALA A 252 -11.01 16.12 3.56
CA ALA A 252 -9.88 17.00 3.79
C ALA A 252 -9.34 16.85 5.21
N SER A 253 -8.02 16.81 5.34
CA SER A 253 -7.30 16.86 6.61
C SER A 253 -5.82 17.18 6.39
N LEU A 254 -5.09 17.49 7.45
CA LEU A 254 -3.63 17.53 7.37
C LEU A 254 -3.07 16.13 7.02
N PRO A 255 -1.99 16.05 6.23
CA PRO A 255 -1.36 14.79 5.84
C PRO A 255 -0.91 13.97 7.06
N SER A 256 -1.61 12.89 7.36
CA SER A 256 -1.32 12.01 8.48
C SER A 256 -2.03 10.67 8.31
N MET A 257 -1.34 9.56 8.57
CA MET A 257 -1.95 8.23 8.57
C MET A 257 -2.79 7.94 9.83
N HIS A 258 -2.66 8.72 10.91
CA HIS A 258 -3.45 8.50 12.12
C HIS A 258 -4.97 8.63 11.88
N LEU A 259 -5.40 9.52 10.98
CA LEU A 259 -6.84 9.69 10.70
C LEU A 259 -7.44 8.49 9.95
N PRO A 260 -6.90 8.04 8.80
CA PRO A 260 -7.42 6.86 8.12
C PRO A 260 -7.31 5.58 8.97
N ILE A 261 -6.23 5.41 9.73
CA ILE A 261 -6.10 4.30 10.69
C ILE A 261 -7.21 4.34 11.73
N GLN A 262 -7.44 5.50 12.35
CA GLN A 262 -8.50 5.65 13.34
C GLN A 262 -9.88 5.40 12.71
N ASP A 263 -10.14 5.92 11.51
CA ASP A 263 -11.41 5.72 10.82
C ASP A 263 -11.70 4.24 10.57
N ALA A 264 -10.71 3.49 10.08
CA ALA A 264 -10.83 2.05 9.88
C ALA A 264 -11.07 1.29 11.21
N LEU A 265 -10.40 1.69 12.29
CA LEU A 265 -10.52 1.02 13.59
C LEU A 265 -11.76 1.44 14.40
N SER A 266 -12.36 2.59 14.09
CA SER A 266 -13.54 3.09 14.80
C SER A 266 -14.85 2.90 14.04
N TYR A 267 -14.79 2.49 12.77
CA TYR A 267 -15.97 2.29 11.93
C TYR A 267 -17.04 1.42 12.62
N PRO A 268 -18.33 1.78 12.53
CA PRO A 268 -18.91 2.89 11.75
C PRO A 268 -18.89 4.27 12.43
N ALA A 269 -18.39 4.38 13.65
CA ALA A 269 -18.39 5.62 14.43
C ALA A 269 -17.21 6.54 14.09
N ARG A 270 -17.35 7.84 14.40
CA ARG A 270 -16.24 8.80 14.43
C ARG A 270 -15.89 9.11 15.88
N TRP A 271 -14.66 8.78 16.29
CA TRP A 271 -14.23 9.06 17.65
C TRP A 271 -13.60 10.45 17.77
N ASN A 272 -13.89 11.13 18.88
CA ASN A 272 -13.37 12.46 19.14
C ASN A 272 -11.85 12.43 19.42
N ARG A 273 -11.08 13.11 18.58
CA ARG A 273 -9.62 13.26 18.72
C ARG A 273 -9.19 14.47 19.56
N ALA A 274 -10.08 15.42 19.82
CA ALA A 274 -9.73 16.71 20.44
C ALA A 274 -9.08 16.58 21.82
N ALA A 275 -9.36 15.50 22.55
CA ALA A 275 -8.76 15.20 23.85
C ALA A 275 -7.52 14.29 23.78
N THR A 276 -7.01 13.97 22.59
CA THR A 276 -5.87 13.07 22.39
C THR A 276 -4.67 13.81 21.85
N ALA A 277 -3.47 13.23 22.03
CA ALA A 277 -2.24 13.75 21.43
C ALA A 277 -2.24 13.71 19.88
N LEU A 278 -3.25 13.06 19.26
CA LEU A 278 -3.41 12.94 17.82
C LEU A 278 -4.27 14.08 17.20
N ALA A 279 -4.72 15.03 18.02
CA ALA A 279 -5.54 16.15 17.56
C ALA A 279 -4.70 17.15 16.75
N HIS A 280 -4.95 17.17 15.43
CA HIS A 280 -4.37 18.16 14.51
C HIS A 280 -5.47 18.69 13.60
N PRO A 281 -6.31 19.64 14.05
CA PRO A 281 -7.39 20.18 13.24
C PRO A 281 -6.82 21.00 12.08
N LEU A 282 -7.45 20.89 10.91
CA LEU A 282 -7.16 21.72 9.76
C LEU A 282 -7.74 23.13 9.99
N SER A 283 -6.90 24.16 9.81
CA SER A 283 -7.33 25.55 9.77
C SER A 283 -7.48 25.99 8.32
N TRP A 284 -8.71 26.26 7.87
CA TRP A 284 -8.95 26.72 6.51
C TRP A 284 -8.31 28.06 6.18
N ALA A 285 -8.13 28.93 7.18
CA ALA A 285 -7.44 30.20 7.01
C ALA A 285 -5.94 30.00 6.66
N ASP A 286 -5.33 28.91 7.15
CA ASP A 286 -3.93 28.61 6.91
C ASP A 286 -3.69 27.85 5.59
N VAL A 287 -4.73 27.22 5.02
CA VAL A 287 -4.66 26.53 3.74
C VAL A 287 -4.39 27.48 2.58
N GLY A 288 -5.03 28.64 2.57
CA GLY A 288 -4.89 29.68 1.56
C GLY A 288 -5.45 29.29 0.20
N HIS A 289 -4.75 28.43 -0.55
CA HIS A 289 -5.17 27.93 -1.87
C HIS A 289 -4.92 26.42 -2.01
N LEU A 290 -5.63 25.82 -2.94
CA LEU A 290 -5.52 24.41 -3.31
C LEU A 290 -5.30 24.33 -4.82
N ASP A 291 -4.22 23.64 -5.21
CA ASP A 291 -3.86 23.44 -6.61
C ASP A 291 -4.24 22.04 -7.08
N PHE A 292 -4.73 21.96 -8.31
CA PHE A 292 -5.02 20.70 -8.99
C PHE A 292 -4.46 20.73 -10.39
N GLU A 293 -3.73 19.67 -10.77
CA GLU A 293 -3.06 19.55 -12.07
C GLU A 293 -3.40 18.19 -12.70
N ALA A 294 -3.53 18.13 -14.01
CA ALA A 294 -3.63 16.87 -14.73
C ALA A 294 -2.30 16.09 -14.66
N VAL A 295 -2.37 14.76 -14.65
CA VAL A 295 -1.18 13.92 -14.72
C VAL A 295 -0.63 13.87 -16.14
N ASP A 296 0.68 14.05 -16.29
CA ASP A 296 1.40 13.82 -17.54
C ASP A 296 1.83 12.34 -17.66
N MET A 297 0.99 11.55 -18.31
CA MET A 297 1.22 10.10 -18.49
C MET A 297 2.48 9.77 -19.29
N ALA A 298 3.00 10.72 -20.12
CA ALA A 298 4.23 10.51 -20.88
C ALA A 298 5.47 10.62 -19.98
N ARG A 299 5.43 11.51 -19.00
CA ARG A 299 6.50 11.62 -17.99
C ARG A 299 6.41 10.55 -16.90
N PHE A 300 5.22 10.05 -16.63
CA PHE A 300 4.96 9.05 -15.58
C PHE A 300 4.32 7.77 -16.13
N PRO A 301 5.06 7.02 -16.96
CA PRO A 301 4.52 5.84 -17.66
C PRO A 301 4.12 4.71 -16.70
N CYS A 302 4.67 4.64 -15.47
CA CYS A 302 4.27 3.64 -14.48
C CYS A 302 2.77 3.71 -14.14
N LEU A 303 2.17 4.90 -14.11
CA LEU A 303 0.73 5.05 -13.91
C LEU A 303 -0.07 4.47 -15.08
N ARG A 304 0.35 4.73 -16.33
CA ARG A 304 -0.25 4.13 -17.53
C ARG A 304 -0.18 2.60 -17.48
N LEU A 305 1.00 2.06 -17.18
CA LEU A 305 1.22 0.60 -17.08
C LEU A 305 0.32 -0.05 -16.02
N ALA A 306 0.07 0.64 -14.91
CA ALA A 306 -0.83 0.13 -13.88
C ALA A 306 -2.30 0.08 -14.36
N TYR A 307 -2.79 1.11 -15.06
CA TYR A 307 -4.11 1.05 -15.70
C TYR A 307 -4.21 -0.10 -16.73
N GLU A 308 -3.18 -0.28 -17.54
CA GLU A 308 -3.14 -1.34 -18.54
C GLU A 308 -3.12 -2.73 -17.90
N ALA A 309 -2.30 -2.95 -16.88
CA ALA A 309 -2.23 -4.20 -16.13
C ALA A 309 -3.56 -4.50 -15.41
N GLY A 310 -4.17 -3.47 -14.80
CA GLY A 310 -5.47 -3.59 -14.15
C GLY A 310 -6.58 -3.99 -15.14
N ARG A 311 -6.68 -3.30 -16.28
CA ARG A 311 -7.66 -3.64 -17.35
C ARG A 311 -7.42 -5.02 -17.95
N ARG A 312 -6.15 -5.43 -18.09
CA ARG A 312 -5.80 -6.78 -18.58
C ARG A 312 -6.23 -7.85 -17.58
N GLY A 313 -6.22 -7.55 -16.28
CA GLY A 313 -6.70 -8.43 -15.23
C GLY A 313 -5.85 -9.71 -15.07
N GLY A 314 -6.46 -10.74 -14.51
CA GLY A 314 -5.81 -12.01 -14.25
C GLY A 314 -4.53 -11.87 -13.43
N THR A 315 -3.44 -12.47 -13.93
CA THR A 315 -2.12 -12.38 -13.27
C THR A 315 -1.31 -11.13 -13.64
N ALA A 316 -1.78 -10.27 -14.55
CA ALA A 316 -1.01 -9.08 -14.98
C ALA A 316 -0.70 -8.09 -13.83
N PRO A 317 -1.62 -7.76 -12.89
CA PRO A 317 -1.29 -6.92 -11.75
C PRO A 317 -0.25 -7.54 -10.80
N ALA A 318 -0.23 -8.86 -10.65
CA ALA A 318 0.78 -9.54 -9.83
C ALA A 318 2.17 -9.47 -10.47
N VAL A 319 2.24 -9.53 -11.80
CA VAL A 319 3.49 -9.32 -12.56
C VAL A 319 3.99 -7.89 -12.42
N LEU A 320 3.09 -6.91 -12.50
CA LEU A 320 3.44 -5.50 -12.29
C LEU A 320 4.08 -5.28 -10.91
N VAL A 321 3.45 -5.81 -9.85
CA VAL A 321 3.97 -5.72 -8.48
C VAL A 321 5.31 -6.44 -8.36
N GLY A 322 5.45 -7.65 -8.89
CA GLY A 322 6.68 -8.42 -8.82
C GLY A 322 7.86 -7.71 -9.49
N ALA A 323 7.64 -7.16 -10.68
CA ALA A 323 8.66 -6.39 -11.40
C ALA A 323 9.06 -5.12 -10.62
N ASP A 324 8.10 -4.38 -10.07
CA ASP A 324 8.36 -3.17 -9.30
C ASP A 324 9.12 -3.45 -7.98
N GLU A 325 8.84 -4.57 -7.31
CA GLU A 325 9.57 -5.01 -6.12
C GLU A 325 11.07 -5.29 -6.40
N GLN A 326 11.47 -5.54 -7.65
CA GLN A 326 12.87 -5.67 -8.05
C GLN A 326 13.44 -4.37 -8.63
N ALA A 327 12.64 -3.61 -9.38
CA ALA A 327 13.09 -2.37 -10.00
C ALA A 327 13.52 -1.32 -8.96
N VAL A 328 12.73 -1.15 -7.91
CA VAL A 328 13.05 -0.16 -6.86
C VAL A 328 14.35 -0.47 -6.12
N PRO A 329 14.64 -1.69 -5.63
CA PRO A 329 15.94 -2.03 -5.07
C PRO A 329 17.11 -1.84 -6.03
N LEU A 330 16.95 -2.15 -7.31
CA LEU A 330 18.00 -1.93 -8.32
C LEU A 330 18.30 -0.43 -8.50
N PHE A 331 17.28 0.43 -8.52
CA PHE A 331 17.48 1.87 -8.55
C PHE A 331 18.16 2.37 -7.28
N LEU A 332 17.70 1.95 -6.10
CA LEU A 332 18.30 2.34 -4.81
C LEU A 332 19.75 1.90 -4.68
N ALA A 333 20.13 0.80 -5.33
CA ALA A 333 21.50 0.33 -5.41
C ALA A 333 22.33 1.02 -6.52
N GLY A 334 21.75 1.97 -7.28
CA GLY A 334 22.42 2.67 -8.37
C GLY A 334 22.72 1.79 -9.60
N LYS A 335 22.05 0.66 -9.76
CA LYS A 335 22.25 -0.27 -10.88
C LYS A 335 21.47 0.12 -12.13
N ILE A 336 20.35 0.81 -11.95
CA ILE A 336 19.50 1.33 -13.02
C ILE A 336 19.14 2.80 -12.75
N ARG A 337 18.71 3.53 -13.77
CA ARG A 337 18.17 4.89 -13.64
C ARG A 337 16.70 4.83 -13.17
N LEU A 338 16.18 5.94 -12.68
CA LEU A 338 14.77 6.03 -12.30
C LEU A 338 13.81 5.73 -13.48
N THR A 339 14.14 6.23 -14.66
CA THR A 339 13.35 6.02 -15.88
C THR A 339 13.37 4.57 -16.35
N ASP A 340 14.41 3.81 -16.05
CA ASP A 340 14.53 2.39 -16.41
C ASP A 340 13.51 1.52 -15.63
N ILE A 341 12.96 2.02 -14.52
CA ILE A 341 11.90 1.34 -13.77
C ILE A 341 10.70 1.06 -14.70
N ALA A 342 10.19 2.08 -15.38
CA ALA A 342 9.04 1.91 -16.27
C ALA A 342 9.33 0.97 -17.45
N GLU A 343 10.52 1.05 -18.03
CA GLU A 343 10.96 0.16 -19.12
C GLU A 343 11.00 -1.29 -18.65
N MET A 344 11.56 -1.53 -17.47
CA MET A 344 11.62 -2.86 -16.85
C MET A 344 10.24 -3.45 -16.59
N LEU A 345 9.30 -2.64 -16.06
CA LEU A 345 7.92 -3.08 -15.85
C LEU A 345 7.23 -3.42 -17.17
N GLU A 346 7.37 -2.58 -18.20
CA GLU A 346 6.75 -2.76 -19.52
C GLU A 346 7.27 -4.02 -20.20
N GLU A 347 8.59 -4.24 -20.21
CA GLU A 347 9.20 -5.45 -20.79
C GLU A 347 8.78 -6.72 -20.05
N THR A 348 8.74 -6.69 -18.71
CA THR A 348 8.32 -7.85 -17.91
C THR A 348 6.86 -8.19 -18.19
N LEU A 349 5.97 -7.19 -18.22
CA LEU A 349 4.56 -7.38 -18.58
C LEU A 349 4.36 -7.91 -19.99
N ALA A 350 5.15 -7.45 -20.96
CA ALA A 350 5.06 -7.88 -22.34
C ALA A 350 5.44 -9.36 -22.55
N ARG A 351 6.33 -9.89 -21.71
CA ARG A 351 6.80 -11.28 -21.76
C ARG A 351 5.89 -12.27 -21.04
N HIS A 352 4.95 -11.76 -20.23
CA HIS A 352 4.06 -12.60 -19.45
C HIS A 352 2.85 -13.10 -20.24
N THR A 353 2.58 -14.39 -20.12
CA THR A 353 1.31 -14.98 -20.57
C THR A 353 0.32 -14.95 -19.41
N VAL A 354 -0.72 -14.12 -19.52
CA VAL A 354 -1.70 -13.92 -18.45
C VAL A 354 -2.57 -15.16 -18.26
N ILE A 355 -2.76 -15.54 -17.00
CA ILE A 355 -3.78 -16.47 -16.56
C ILE A 355 -5.00 -15.63 -16.17
N GLU A 356 -6.14 -15.80 -16.86
CA GLU A 356 -7.33 -14.93 -16.73
C GLU A 356 -8.04 -15.13 -15.39
N ASP A 357 -8.25 -16.36 -14.95
CA ASP A 357 -8.88 -16.71 -13.67
C ASP A 357 -7.88 -17.40 -12.73
N PRO A 358 -6.92 -16.66 -12.17
CA PRO A 358 -5.83 -17.25 -11.41
C PRO A 358 -6.27 -17.69 -10.02
N THR A 359 -5.74 -18.84 -9.60
CA THR A 359 -5.73 -19.24 -8.19
C THR A 359 -4.74 -18.39 -7.38
N LEU A 360 -4.77 -18.49 -6.06
CA LEU A 360 -3.77 -17.86 -5.20
C LEU A 360 -2.34 -18.30 -5.57
N GLU A 361 -2.16 -19.57 -5.88
CA GLU A 361 -0.85 -20.11 -6.24
C GLU A 361 -0.36 -19.54 -7.58
N ASP A 362 -1.28 -19.37 -8.56
CA ASP A 362 -0.95 -18.75 -9.85
C ASP A 362 -0.53 -17.28 -9.67
N VAL A 363 -1.24 -16.53 -8.81
CA VAL A 363 -0.88 -15.15 -8.48
C VAL A 363 0.51 -15.06 -7.87
N LEU A 364 0.82 -15.92 -6.89
CA LEU A 364 2.10 -15.95 -6.22
C LEU A 364 3.23 -16.38 -7.16
N ALA A 365 2.96 -17.40 -8.00
CA ALA A 365 3.91 -17.86 -9.00
C ALA A 365 4.20 -16.80 -10.07
N ALA A 366 3.18 -16.07 -10.54
CA ALA A 366 3.34 -14.98 -11.51
C ALA A 366 4.16 -13.83 -10.95
N CYS A 367 3.93 -13.44 -9.68
CA CYS A 367 4.73 -12.42 -9.02
C CYS A 367 6.19 -12.86 -8.83
N SER A 368 6.43 -14.11 -8.38
CA SER A 368 7.80 -14.64 -8.25
C SER A 368 8.50 -14.73 -9.60
N TRP A 369 7.80 -15.21 -10.64
CA TRP A 369 8.33 -15.21 -12.00
C TRP A 369 8.72 -13.82 -12.48
N ALA A 370 7.89 -12.81 -12.20
CA ALA A 370 8.18 -11.43 -12.58
C ALA A 370 9.42 -10.87 -11.86
N GLN A 371 9.63 -11.23 -10.60
CA GLN A 371 10.84 -10.87 -9.86
C GLN A 371 12.09 -11.46 -10.51
N ASP A 372 12.06 -12.75 -10.85
CA ASP A 372 13.18 -13.44 -11.49
C ASP A 372 13.45 -12.91 -12.91
N GLU A 373 12.39 -12.69 -13.70
CA GLU A 373 12.52 -12.17 -15.07
C GLU A 373 13.05 -10.75 -15.09
N ALA A 374 12.57 -9.89 -14.19
CA ALA A 374 13.04 -8.54 -14.01
C ALA A 374 14.53 -8.48 -13.65
N LEU A 375 14.98 -9.35 -12.74
CA LEU A 375 16.40 -9.48 -12.40
C LEU A 375 17.21 -10.02 -13.58
N ARG A 376 16.69 -10.97 -14.35
CA ARG A 376 17.35 -11.50 -15.54
C ARG A 376 17.56 -10.42 -16.60
N LEU A 377 16.61 -9.51 -16.77
CA LEU A 377 16.64 -8.43 -17.76
C LEU A 377 17.54 -7.26 -17.33
N TYR A 378 17.53 -6.92 -16.05
CA TYR A 378 18.09 -5.66 -15.53
C TYR A 378 19.08 -5.86 -14.36
N GLY A 379 19.35 -7.09 -13.91
CA GLY A 379 20.23 -7.36 -12.78
C GLY A 379 21.70 -6.99 -13.02
N GLU A 380 22.14 -6.93 -14.30
CA GLU A 380 23.47 -6.45 -14.69
C GLU A 380 23.48 -4.93 -14.94
N PRO A 381 24.62 -4.24 -14.72
CA PRO A 381 24.74 -2.81 -14.98
C PRO A 381 24.45 -2.45 -16.45
N ALA A 382 23.85 -1.29 -16.68
CA ALA A 382 23.45 -0.81 -18.01
C ALA A 382 24.59 -0.87 -19.06
N ALA A 383 25.83 -0.57 -18.68
CA ALA A 383 27.00 -0.66 -19.56
C ALA A 383 27.35 -2.09 -20.01
N ALA A 384 26.85 -3.13 -19.32
CA ALA A 384 27.02 -4.52 -19.73
C ALA A 384 25.90 -4.96 -20.70
N ARG A 385 24.70 -4.38 -20.58
CA ARG A 385 23.52 -4.68 -21.40
C ARG A 385 23.64 -4.16 -22.84
N GLU A 386 24.25 -2.98 -23.03
CA GLU A 386 24.47 -2.41 -24.37
C GLU A 386 25.42 -3.26 -25.22
N ARG A 387 26.31 -4.06 -24.60
CA ARG A 387 27.24 -4.98 -25.29
C ARG A 387 26.63 -6.32 -25.72
N THR A 388 25.47 -6.69 -25.21
CA THR A 388 24.80 -7.97 -25.55
C THR A 388 23.71 -7.79 -26.61
N SER A 389 23.42 -6.56 -27.04
CA SER A 389 22.42 -6.23 -28.07
C SER A 389 23.07 -5.88 -29.44
N GLU A 390 24.40 -6.01 -29.58
CA GLU A 390 25.15 -6.01 -30.84
C GLU A 390 25.49 -7.47 -31.26
#